data_71767cc087361fa036cecba18cbf6120
#
_entry.id   71767cc087361fa036cecba18cbf6120
#
_cell.length_a   1.000
_cell.length_b   1.000
_cell.length_c   1.000
_cell.angle_alpha   90.00
_cell.angle_beta   90.00
_cell.angle_gamma   90.00
#
_symmetry.space_group_name_H-M   'P 1'
#
loop_
_entity.id
_entity.type
_entity.pdbx_description
1 polymer ?
#
loop_
_entity_poly.entity_id
_entity_poly.type
_entity_poly.pdbx_seq_one_letter_code
_entity_poly.pdbx_strand_id
1 'polypeptide(L)'
;LSLMLCLCIMALTLAACGSADPQDVDYGGMSYSDLQSSAQNLVTSIAASSEEELSAAIETNEQYAKQYAKQYGREYTEAEAVISLLQSWLDTTSDVGTFVGLGEFSIDKTSDTVTVDQIVNFSERDVDVTFVYEYNYLTEEIEMTDATADIVYTLGEKLEKAALNTLMGMGTVFCVLILISLIIYCFKFISKVGAPK
;
A
#
# COMPACT_ATOMS: atom_id res chain seq x y z
N LEU A 1 40.57 -8.31 18.67
CA LEU A 1 40.65 -9.23 17.52
C LEU A 1 39.35 -10.04 17.33
N SER A 2 38.79 -10.58 18.43
CA SER A 2 37.57 -11.41 18.43
C SER A 2 36.32 -10.62 17.98
N LEU A 3 36.15 -9.36 18.43
CA LEU A 3 34.99 -8.52 18.09
C LEU A 3 34.98 -8.13 16.60
N MET A 4 36.16 -7.84 16.03
CA MET A 4 36.29 -7.54 14.61
C MET A 4 36.00 -8.76 13.74
N LEU A 5 36.43 -9.97 14.20
CA LEU A 5 36.15 -11.22 13.49
C LEU A 5 34.64 -11.54 13.47
N CYS A 6 33.92 -11.32 14.59
CA CYS A 6 32.46 -11.47 14.65
C CYS A 6 31.73 -10.47 13.74
N LEU A 7 32.17 -9.21 13.67
CA LEU A 7 31.61 -8.21 12.77
C LEU A 7 31.80 -8.55 11.29
N CYS A 8 32.98 -9.08 10.93
CA CYS A 8 33.25 -9.55 9.56
C CYS A 8 32.40 -10.77 9.19
N ILE A 9 32.18 -11.71 10.13
CA ILE A 9 31.33 -12.89 9.89
C ILE A 9 29.89 -12.47 9.74
N MET A 10 29.36 -11.52 10.54
CA MET A 10 28.01 -10.96 10.36
C MET A 10 27.85 -10.22 9.02
N ALA A 11 28.87 -9.49 8.57
CA ALA A 11 28.83 -8.81 7.27
C ALA A 11 28.84 -9.80 6.09
N LEU A 12 29.54 -10.94 6.22
CA LEU A 12 29.58 -11.96 5.18
C LEU A 12 28.28 -12.79 5.08
N THR A 13 27.53 -12.93 6.17
CA THR A 13 26.24 -13.65 6.13
C THR A 13 25.11 -12.82 5.51
N LEU A 14 25.22 -11.49 5.50
CA LEU A 14 24.27 -10.60 4.82
C LEU A 14 24.48 -10.52 3.30
N ALA A 15 25.64 -10.95 2.81
CA ALA A 15 25.95 -10.96 1.37
C ALA A 15 25.59 -12.29 0.66
N ALA A 16 25.04 -13.27 1.37
CA ALA A 16 24.77 -14.62 0.85
C ALA A 16 23.31 -14.89 0.44
N CYS A 17 22.42 -13.89 0.49
CA CYS A 17 21.16 -13.96 -0.23
C CYS A 17 21.40 -13.48 -1.67
N GLY A 18 21.87 -14.36 -2.53
CA GLY A 18 21.77 -14.19 -3.96
C GLY A 18 20.28 -14.20 -4.31
N SER A 19 19.67 -13.04 -4.48
CA SER A 19 18.33 -12.94 -5.10
C SER A 19 18.46 -13.57 -6.49
N ALA A 20 17.61 -14.56 -6.79
CA ALA A 20 17.47 -15.06 -8.16
C ALA A 20 17.18 -13.86 -9.08
N ASP A 21 17.67 -13.94 -10.33
CA ASP A 21 17.31 -12.89 -11.31
C ASP A 21 15.77 -12.84 -11.39
N PRO A 22 15.15 -11.69 -11.22
CA PRO A 22 13.69 -11.59 -11.30
C PRO A 22 13.10 -12.17 -12.60
N GLN A 23 13.90 -12.20 -13.68
CA GLN A 23 13.48 -12.78 -14.96
C GLN A 23 13.42 -14.30 -14.97
N ASP A 24 14.16 -14.96 -14.06
CA ASP A 24 14.21 -16.42 -13.94
C ASP A 24 13.21 -16.96 -12.89
N VAL A 25 12.44 -16.07 -12.24
CA VAL A 25 11.46 -16.46 -11.23
C VAL A 25 10.12 -16.76 -11.91
N ASP A 26 9.52 -17.92 -11.58
CA ASP A 26 8.15 -18.22 -11.91
C ASP A 26 7.21 -17.54 -10.90
N TYR A 27 6.31 -16.70 -11.40
CA TYR A 27 5.34 -15.95 -10.61
C TYR A 27 3.95 -16.60 -10.65
N GLY A 28 3.89 -17.91 -10.40
CA GLY A 28 2.62 -18.67 -10.39
C GLY A 28 2.05 -18.87 -11.79
N GLY A 29 2.91 -19.28 -12.72
CA GLY A 29 2.57 -19.52 -14.12
C GLY A 29 2.74 -18.31 -15.04
N MET A 30 3.05 -17.13 -14.49
CA MET A 30 3.38 -15.92 -15.27
C MET A 30 4.88 -15.62 -15.21
N SER A 31 5.43 -15.08 -16.29
CA SER A 31 6.80 -14.57 -16.33
C SER A 31 6.86 -13.12 -15.88
N TYR A 32 8.07 -12.65 -15.54
CA TYR A 32 8.35 -11.23 -15.27
C TYR A 32 7.83 -10.32 -16.40
N SER A 33 8.10 -10.69 -17.65
CA SER A 33 7.70 -9.90 -18.82
C SER A 33 6.19 -9.90 -19.06
N ASP A 34 5.47 -10.95 -18.68
CA ASP A 34 4.01 -11.00 -18.81
C ASP A 34 3.37 -10.07 -17.78
N LEU A 35 3.80 -10.13 -16.53
CA LEU A 35 3.32 -9.23 -15.47
C LEU A 35 3.64 -7.77 -15.79
N GLN A 36 4.87 -7.48 -16.24
CA GLN A 36 5.27 -6.14 -16.66
C GLN A 36 4.39 -5.61 -17.80
N SER A 37 4.23 -6.41 -18.86
CA SER A 37 3.41 -6.01 -20.00
C SER A 37 1.94 -5.80 -19.63
N SER A 38 1.39 -6.66 -18.80
CA SER A 38 0.00 -6.55 -18.32
C SER A 38 -0.21 -5.29 -17.49
N ALA A 39 0.64 -5.03 -16.50
CA ALA A 39 0.58 -3.84 -15.67
C ALA A 39 0.74 -2.56 -16.49
N GLN A 40 1.75 -2.50 -17.36
CA GLN A 40 2.02 -1.33 -18.20
C GLN A 40 0.92 -1.04 -19.19
N ASN A 41 0.34 -2.08 -19.83
CA ASN A 41 -0.78 -1.92 -20.74
C ASN A 41 -2.03 -1.41 -20.02
N LEU A 42 -2.33 -1.97 -18.85
CA LEU A 42 -3.49 -1.54 -18.06
C LEU A 42 -3.33 -0.09 -17.60
N VAL A 43 -2.20 0.27 -17.01
CA VAL A 43 -1.92 1.64 -16.56
C VAL A 43 -1.95 2.64 -17.72
N THR A 44 -1.35 2.29 -18.85
CA THR A 44 -1.36 3.16 -20.04
C THR A 44 -2.78 3.36 -20.58
N SER A 45 -3.59 2.30 -20.57
CA SER A 45 -5.00 2.38 -20.97
C SER A 45 -5.80 3.28 -20.04
N ILE A 46 -5.64 3.13 -18.73
CA ILE A 46 -6.28 3.98 -17.73
C ILE A 46 -5.85 5.45 -17.90
N ALA A 47 -4.54 5.69 -18.05
CA ALA A 47 -4.01 7.05 -18.23
C ALA A 47 -4.46 7.74 -19.54
N ALA A 48 -4.83 6.96 -20.53
CA ALA A 48 -5.36 7.48 -21.80
C ALA A 48 -6.88 7.70 -21.78
N SER A 49 -7.58 7.18 -20.78
CA SER A 49 -9.03 7.27 -20.65
C SER A 49 -9.46 8.58 -19.98
N SER A 50 -10.62 9.08 -20.35
CA SER A 50 -11.24 10.22 -19.68
C SER A 50 -11.88 9.80 -18.34
N GLU A 51 -12.10 10.76 -17.45
CA GLU A 51 -12.79 10.55 -16.16
C GLU A 51 -14.18 9.94 -16.36
N GLU A 52 -14.91 10.35 -17.42
CA GLU A 52 -16.22 9.81 -17.76
C GLU A 52 -16.13 8.32 -18.16
N GLU A 53 -15.12 7.95 -18.96
CA GLU A 53 -14.89 6.58 -19.38
C GLU A 53 -14.49 5.69 -18.19
N LEU A 54 -13.63 6.18 -17.29
CA LEU A 54 -13.24 5.46 -16.09
C LEU A 54 -14.43 5.26 -15.13
N SER A 55 -15.25 6.29 -14.96
CA SER A 55 -16.48 6.19 -14.14
C SER A 55 -17.48 5.18 -14.72
N ALA A 56 -17.65 5.16 -16.04
CA ALA A 56 -18.49 4.17 -16.72
C ALA A 56 -17.92 2.75 -16.60
N ALA A 57 -16.59 2.61 -16.64
CA ALA A 57 -15.92 1.33 -16.42
C ALA A 57 -16.12 0.82 -14.99
N ILE A 58 -16.06 1.68 -13.98
CA ILE A 58 -16.38 1.33 -12.58
C ILE A 58 -17.81 0.78 -12.48
N GLU A 59 -18.79 1.52 -13.00
CA GLU A 59 -20.21 1.09 -12.97
C GLU A 59 -20.41 -0.26 -13.68
N THR A 60 -19.75 -0.46 -14.81
CA THR A 60 -19.83 -1.72 -15.57
C THR A 60 -19.25 -2.89 -14.76
N ASN A 61 -18.09 -2.72 -14.13
CA ASN A 61 -17.47 -3.75 -13.30
C ASN A 61 -18.29 -4.04 -12.05
N GLU A 62 -18.88 -3.02 -11.40
CA GLU A 62 -19.80 -3.23 -10.29
C GLU A 62 -21.04 -4.07 -10.66
N GLN A 63 -21.62 -3.78 -11.82
CA GLN A 63 -22.76 -4.56 -12.32
C GLN A 63 -22.36 -5.99 -12.59
N TYR A 64 -21.19 -6.19 -13.19
CA TYR A 64 -20.66 -7.51 -13.46
C TYR A 64 -20.36 -8.29 -12.17
N ALA A 65 -19.69 -7.68 -11.19
CA ALA A 65 -19.41 -8.28 -9.91
C ALA A 65 -20.71 -8.70 -9.17
N LYS A 66 -21.72 -7.83 -9.15
CA LYS A 66 -23.05 -8.14 -8.57
C LYS A 66 -23.75 -9.31 -9.28
N GLN A 67 -23.66 -9.37 -10.61
CA GLN A 67 -24.25 -10.47 -11.38
C GLN A 67 -23.50 -11.78 -11.11
N TYR A 68 -22.17 -11.75 -11.07
CA TYR A 68 -21.34 -12.91 -10.79
C TYR A 68 -21.62 -13.45 -9.38
N ALA A 69 -21.65 -12.58 -8.37
CA ALA A 69 -21.96 -12.96 -6.99
C ALA A 69 -23.35 -13.62 -6.87
N LYS A 70 -24.34 -13.10 -7.60
CA LYS A 70 -25.68 -13.68 -7.64
C LYS A 70 -25.73 -15.04 -8.32
N GLN A 71 -24.93 -15.25 -9.35
CA GLN A 71 -24.90 -16.49 -10.15
C GLN A 71 -24.12 -17.61 -9.46
N TYR A 72 -22.97 -17.27 -8.86
CA TYR A 72 -22.02 -18.24 -8.32
C TYR A 72 -21.95 -18.27 -6.78
N GLY A 73 -22.63 -17.33 -6.08
CA GLY A 73 -22.64 -17.26 -4.63
C GLY A 73 -21.31 -16.89 -3.99
N ARG A 74 -20.38 -16.29 -4.75
CA ARG A 74 -19.07 -15.82 -4.31
C ARG A 74 -18.74 -14.48 -4.96
N GLU A 75 -17.89 -13.70 -4.32
CA GLU A 75 -17.37 -12.44 -4.85
C GLU A 75 -16.46 -12.68 -6.07
N TYR A 76 -16.39 -11.69 -6.95
CA TYR A 76 -15.49 -11.70 -8.09
C TYR A 76 -14.34 -10.72 -7.78
N THR A 77 -13.31 -11.24 -7.13
CA THR A 77 -12.19 -10.47 -6.58
C THR A 77 -11.46 -9.64 -7.62
N GLU A 78 -11.28 -10.16 -8.82
CA GLU A 78 -10.62 -9.43 -9.91
C GLU A 78 -11.42 -8.18 -10.34
N ALA A 79 -12.75 -8.26 -10.41
CA ALA A 79 -13.58 -7.08 -10.71
C ALA A 79 -13.51 -6.05 -9.58
N GLU A 80 -13.47 -6.50 -8.33
CA GLU A 80 -13.33 -5.62 -7.17
C GLU A 80 -11.96 -4.94 -7.15
N ALA A 81 -10.89 -5.67 -7.49
CA ALA A 81 -9.56 -5.10 -7.63
C ALA A 81 -9.50 -4.01 -8.73
N VAL A 82 -10.13 -4.27 -9.88
CA VAL A 82 -10.22 -3.26 -10.97
C VAL A 82 -11.02 -2.04 -10.51
N ILE A 83 -12.14 -2.21 -9.81
CA ILE A 83 -12.93 -1.10 -9.26
C ILE A 83 -12.09 -0.27 -8.29
N SER A 84 -11.37 -0.93 -7.35
CA SER A 84 -10.48 -0.28 -6.38
C SER A 84 -9.40 0.53 -7.08
N LEU A 85 -8.76 -0.04 -8.10
CA LEU A 85 -7.76 0.65 -8.91
C LEU A 85 -8.33 1.90 -9.59
N LEU A 86 -9.46 1.79 -10.27
CA LEU A 86 -10.05 2.92 -11.00
C LEU A 86 -10.50 4.04 -10.07
N GLN A 87 -11.06 3.69 -8.90
CA GLN A 87 -11.45 4.67 -7.88
C GLN A 87 -10.23 5.37 -7.30
N SER A 88 -9.22 4.60 -6.85
CA SER A 88 -7.99 5.18 -6.31
C SER A 88 -7.22 5.99 -7.34
N TRP A 89 -7.24 5.58 -8.61
CA TRP A 89 -6.66 6.36 -9.71
C TRP A 89 -7.32 7.73 -9.86
N LEU A 90 -8.66 7.77 -9.92
CA LEU A 90 -9.41 9.04 -10.04
C LEU A 90 -9.15 9.96 -8.84
N ASP A 91 -9.15 9.41 -7.63
CA ASP A 91 -8.89 10.16 -6.41
C ASP A 91 -7.47 10.72 -6.37
N THR A 92 -6.49 9.91 -6.79
CA THR A 92 -5.07 10.22 -6.71
C THR A 92 -4.63 11.17 -7.81
N THR A 93 -5.11 10.97 -9.05
CA THR A 93 -4.62 11.72 -10.21
C THR A 93 -5.25 13.09 -10.38
N SER A 94 -6.24 13.46 -9.56
CA SER A 94 -6.86 14.80 -9.59
C SER A 94 -5.86 15.93 -9.35
N ASP A 95 -4.80 15.70 -8.58
CA ASP A 95 -3.86 16.73 -8.08
C ASP A 95 -2.38 16.44 -8.40
N VAL A 96 -2.07 15.52 -9.33
CA VAL A 96 -0.68 15.13 -9.65
C VAL A 96 -0.16 15.70 -10.98
N GLY A 97 -1.00 16.43 -11.69
CA GLY A 97 -0.67 17.05 -12.98
C GLY A 97 -0.94 16.15 -14.19
N THR A 98 -0.20 16.35 -15.27
CA THR A 98 -0.38 15.61 -16.53
C THR A 98 0.49 14.36 -16.59
N PHE A 99 -0.02 13.28 -17.16
CA PHE A 99 0.72 12.05 -17.41
C PHE A 99 1.94 12.32 -18.31
N VAL A 100 3.10 11.84 -17.88
CA VAL A 100 4.39 11.99 -18.58
C VAL A 100 4.84 10.66 -19.15
N GLY A 101 4.68 9.56 -18.41
CA GLY A 101 5.09 8.24 -18.86
C GLY A 101 5.19 7.23 -17.73
N LEU A 102 5.63 6.03 -18.07
CA LEU A 102 5.88 4.96 -17.09
C LEU A 102 7.28 5.11 -16.52
N GLY A 103 7.40 4.90 -15.20
CA GLY A 103 8.64 4.90 -14.44
C GLY A 103 9.16 3.50 -14.13
N GLU A 104 9.71 3.35 -12.93
CA GLU A 104 10.25 2.08 -12.44
C GLU A 104 9.16 1.02 -12.30
N PHE A 105 9.54 -0.23 -12.60
CA PHE A 105 8.70 -1.40 -12.44
C PHE A 105 9.41 -2.37 -11.50
N SER A 106 8.68 -2.90 -10.51
CA SER A 106 9.22 -3.90 -9.59
C SER A 106 8.22 -5.00 -9.29
N ILE A 107 8.72 -6.17 -8.94
CA ILE A 107 7.91 -7.31 -8.47
C ILE A 107 8.53 -7.80 -7.18
N ASP A 108 7.70 -7.98 -6.17
CA ASP A 108 8.04 -8.69 -4.93
C ASP A 108 7.18 -9.95 -4.81
N LYS A 109 7.85 -11.08 -4.54
CA LYS A 109 7.19 -12.38 -4.39
C LYS A 109 7.43 -12.93 -3.01
N THR A 110 6.35 -13.22 -2.31
CA THR A 110 6.35 -14.03 -1.09
C THR A 110 5.94 -15.47 -1.41
N SER A 111 5.60 -16.29 -0.40
CA SER A 111 5.15 -17.67 -0.62
C SER A 111 3.87 -17.77 -1.45
N ASP A 112 2.90 -16.90 -1.17
CA ASP A 112 1.54 -17.01 -1.70
C ASP A 112 1.06 -15.75 -2.42
N THR A 113 1.86 -14.68 -2.37
CA THR A 113 1.49 -13.37 -2.92
C THR A 113 2.58 -12.86 -3.86
N VAL A 114 2.15 -12.29 -4.96
CA VAL A 114 3.00 -11.54 -5.90
C VAL A 114 2.49 -10.11 -5.91
N THR A 115 3.34 -9.16 -5.52
CA THR A 115 3.06 -7.73 -5.56
C THR A 115 3.82 -7.12 -6.73
N VAL A 116 3.13 -6.40 -7.57
CA VAL A 116 3.67 -5.72 -8.75
C VAL A 116 3.47 -4.23 -8.57
N ASP A 117 4.55 -3.47 -8.56
CA ASP A 117 4.53 -2.02 -8.45
C ASP A 117 4.98 -1.40 -9.78
N GLN A 118 4.18 -0.48 -10.29
CA GLN A 118 4.48 0.31 -11.48
C GLN A 118 4.41 1.80 -11.14
N ILE A 119 5.55 2.45 -11.11
CA ILE A 119 5.59 3.90 -10.97
C ILE A 119 5.11 4.56 -12.25
N VAL A 120 4.27 5.56 -12.10
CA VAL A 120 3.72 6.40 -13.18
C VAL A 120 4.15 7.83 -12.93
N ASN A 121 4.90 8.38 -13.88
CA ASN A 121 5.40 9.73 -13.76
C ASN A 121 4.34 10.73 -14.27
N PHE A 122 4.00 11.69 -13.41
CA PHE A 122 3.20 12.85 -13.74
C PHE A 122 4.02 14.14 -13.61
N SER A 123 3.53 15.25 -14.11
CA SER A 123 4.28 16.50 -14.13
C SER A 123 4.56 17.11 -12.75
N GLU A 124 3.77 16.80 -11.75
CA GLU A 124 3.91 17.35 -10.39
C GLU A 124 4.34 16.32 -9.37
N ARG A 125 3.76 15.11 -9.42
CA ARG A 125 4.05 14.01 -8.48
C ARG A 125 3.91 12.67 -9.18
N ASP A 126 4.76 11.72 -8.79
CA ASP A 126 4.65 10.35 -9.24
C ASP A 126 3.53 9.61 -8.48
N VAL A 127 2.93 8.65 -9.17
CA VAL A 127 1.91 7.74 -8.64
C VAL A 127 2.47 6.32 -8.69
N ASP A 128 2.29 5.59 -7.61
CA ASP A 128 2.60 4.17 -7.52
C ASP A 128 1.32 3.37 -7.72
N VAL A 129 1.32 2.50 -8.73
CA VAL A 129 0.21 1.59 -9.01
C VAL A 129 0.64 0.20 -8.59
N THR A 130 0.03 -0.29 -7.51
CA THR A 130 0.30 -1.59 -6.93
C THR A 130 -0.78 -2.58 -7.33
N PHE A 131 -0.38 -3.74 -7.82
CA PHE A 131 -1.24 -4.88 -8.10
C PHE A 131 -0.85 -6.02 -7.17
N VAL A 132 -1.83 -6.62 -6.50
CA VAL A 132 -1.64 -7.75 -5.61
C VAL A 132 -2.29 -8.98 -6.22
N TYR A 133 -1.50 -10.03 -6.40
CA TYR A 133 -1.95 -11.32 -6.87
C TYR A 133 -1.75 -12.35 -5.77
N GLU A 134 -2.73 -13.22 -5.59
CA GLU A 134 -2.64 -14.36 -4.69
C GLU A 134 -2.69 -15.67 -5.48
N TYR A 135 -1.92 -16.66 -5.02
CA TYR A 135 -1.90 -17.97 -5.66
C TYR A 135 -3.14 -18.77 -5.29
N ASN A 136 -3.93 -19.11 -6.29
CA ASN A 136 -5.11 -19.97 -6.12
C ASN A 136 -4.71 -21.43 -6.27
N TYR A 137 -4.68 -22.17 -5.16
CA TYR A 137 -4.32 -23.59 -5.12
C TYR A 137 -5.32 -24.53 -5.82
N LEU A 138 -6.49 -24.03 -6.21
CA LEU A 138 -7.49 -24.82 -6.92
C LEU A 138 -7.31 -24.73 -8.44
N THR A 139 -6.92 -23.59 -8.94
CA THR A 139 -6.67 -23.32 -10.37
C THR A 139 -5.19 -23.48 -10.74
N GLU A 140 -4.31 -23.50 -9.74
CA GLU A 140 -2.85 -23.49 -9.87
C GLU A 140 -2.32 -22.23 -10.61
N GLU A 141 -3.05 -21.12 -10.53
CA GLU A 141 -2.74 -19.84 -11.16
C GLU A 141 -2.77 -18.72 -10.12
N ILE A 142 -2.17 -17.57 -10.44
CA ILE A 142 -2.33 -16.36 -9.65
C ILE A 142 -3.57 -15.59 -10.10
N GLU A 143 -4.33 -15.08 -9.14
CA GLU A 143 -5.51 -14.25 -9.37
C GLU A 143 -5.27 -12.87 -8.76
N MET A 144 -5.63 -11.80 -9.47
CA MET A 144 -5.54 -10.44 -8.93
C MET A 144 -6.60 -10.25 -7.86
N THR A 145 -6.16 -9.94 -6.64
CA THR A 145 -7.03 -9.79 -5.47
C THR A 145 -7.19 -8.34 -5.03
N ASP A 146 -6.22 -7.49 -5.35
CA ASP A 146 -6.30 -6.05 -5.07
C ASP A 146 -5.47 -5.26 -6.09
N ALA A 147 -5.88 -4.03 -6.35
CA ALA A 147 -5.08 -3.08 -7.11
C ALA A 147 -5.42 -1.65 -6.69
N THR A 148 -4.39 -0.83 -6.48
CA THR A 148 -4.53 0.55 -6.00
C THR A 148 -3.54 1.49 -6.68
N ALA A 149 -3.89 2.77 -6.68
CA ALA A 149 -3.02 3.86 -7.13
C ALA A 149 -2.82 4.86 -5.99
N ASP A 150 -1.59 5.09 -5.59
CA ASP A 150 -1.24 5.97 -4.47
C ASP A 150 -0.18 7.00 -4.87
N ILE A 151 -0.24 8.20 -4.28
CA ILE A 151 0.81 9.21 -4.49
C ILE A 151 2.13 8.74 -3.89
N VAL A 152 3.21 8.84 -4.65
CA VAL A 152 4.56 8.61 -4.13
C VAL A 152 4.96 9.75 -3.20
N TYR A 153 5.02 9.46 -1.91
CA TYR A 153 5.47 10.43 -0.90
C TYR A 153 6.99 10.45 -0.79
N THR A 154 7.55 11.65 -0.77
CA THR A 154 8.96 11.86 -0.46
C THR A 154 9.28 11.38 0.97
N LEU A 155 10.54 11.08 1.23
CA LEU A 155 11.00 10.65 2.55
C LEU A 155 10.67 11.70 3.63
N GLY A 156 10.72 12.99 3.29
CA GLY A 156 10.34 14.09 4.16
C GLY A 156 8.86 14.06 4.55
N GLU A 157 7.98 13.87 3.57
CA GLU A 157 6.52 13.77 3.80
C GLU A 157 6.16 12.50 4.60
N LYS A 158 6.83 11.37 4.33
CA LYS A 158 6.67 10.14 5.12
C LYS A 158 7.07 10.35 6.58
N LEU A 159 8.18 11.04 6.83
CA LEU A 159 8.64 11.39 8.17
C LEU A 159 7.70 12.38 8.87
N GLU A 160 7.20 13.38 8.15
CA GLU A 160 6.21 14.32 8.68
C GLU A 160 4.92 13.60 9.11
N LYS A 161 4.35 12.76 8.25
CA LYS A 161 3.16 11.95 8.59
C LYS A 161 3.42 11.04 9.79
N ALA A 162 4.58 10.38 9.85
CA ALA A 162 4.97 9.53 10.97
C ALA A 162 5.12 10.34 12.26
N ALA A 163 5.74 11.53 12.21
CA ALA A 163 5.90 12.42 13.35
C ALA A 163 4.54 12.93 13.86
N LEU A 164 3.64 13.33 12.96
CA LEU A 164 2.29 13.78 13.31
C LEU A 164 1.48 12.65 13.97
N ASN A 165 1.52 11.43 13.43
CA ASN A 165 0.85 10.27 14.02
C ASN A 165 1.41 9.94 15.42
N THR A 166 2.74 10.00 15.57
CA THR A 166 3.42 9.79 16.86
C THR A 166 3.04 10.87 17.84
N LEU A 167 3.07 12.15 17.44
CA LEU A 167 2.69 13.28 18.27
C LEU A 167 1.23 13.19 18.73
N MET A 168 0.33 12.80 17.83
CA MET A 168 -1.09 12.63 18.14
C MET A 168 -1.30 11.48 19.14
N GLY A 169 -0.64 10.33 18.96
CA GLY A 169 -0.70 9.18 19.86
C GLY A 169 -0.08 9.47 21.22
N MET A 170 1.13 10.03 21.27
CA MET A 170 1.77 10.43 22.54
C MET A 170 1.06 11.62 23.19
N GLY A 171 0.60 12.60 22.41
CA GLY A 171 -0.09 13.77 22.91
C GLY A 171 -1.36 13.42 23.67
N THR A 172 -2.16 12.48 23.18
CA THR A 172 -3.37 12.02 23.91
C THR A 172 -3.03 11.39 25.25
N VAL A 173 -1.96 10.59 25.33
CA VAL A 173 -1.50 9.98 26.59
C VAL A 173 -1.04 11.04 27.57
N PHE A 174 -0.26 12.03 27.11
CA PHE A 174 0.17 13.14 27.97
C PHE A 174 -1.00 13.98 28.48
N CYS A 175 -1.99 14.28 27.63
CA CYS A 175 -3.20 14.99 28.06
C CYS A 175 -3.95 14.23 29.16
N VAL A 176 -4.11 12.91 29.03
CA VAL A 176 -4.75 12.08 30.05
C VAL A 176 -3.95 12.07 31.36
N LEU A 177 -2.61 11.96 31.31
CA LEU A 177 -1.75 11.99 32.50
C LEU A 177 -1.81 13.35 33.21
N ILE A 178 -1.81 14.44 32.45
CA ILE A 178 -1.97 15.81 33.01
C ILE A 178 -3.34 15.92 33.69
N LEU A 179 -4.40 15.46 33.06
CA LEU A 179 -5.76 15.50 33.59
C LEU A 179 -5.86 14.71 34.90
N ILE A 180 -5.33 13.47 34.95
CA ILE A 180 -5.30 12.65 36.18
C ILE A 180 -4.48 13.35 37.27
N SER A 181 -3.32 13.91 36.93
CA SER A 181 -2.47 14.65 37.88
C SER A 181 -3.18 15.86 38.44
N LEU A 182 -3.95 16.57 37.63
CA LEU A 182 -4.73 17.74 38.06
C LEU A 182 -5.87 17.34 39.00
N ILE A 183 -6.56 16.22 38.71
CA ILE A 183 -7.59 15.66 39.59
C ILE A 183 -7.00 15.31 40.96
N ILE A 184 -5.87 14.59 40.98
CA ILE A 184 -5.18 14.23 42.24
C ILE A 184 -4.77 15.46 43.01
N TYR A 185 -4.26 16.50 42.32
CA TYR A 185 -3.90 17.77 42.94
C TYR A 185 -5.11 18.46 43.56
N CYS A 186 -6.25 18.49 42.86
CA CYS A 186 -7.50 19.05 43.40
C CYS A 186 -7.97 18.33 44.66
N PHE A 187 -7.93 16.99 44.70
CA PHE A 187 -8.27 16.23 45.92
C PHE A 187 -7.32 16.51 47.09
N LYS A 188 -6.02 16.62 46.83
CA LYS A 188 -5.03 16.98 47.84
C LYS A 188 -5.28 18.38 48.40
N PHE A 189 -5.72 19.33 47.58
CA PHE A 189 -6.03 20.70 48.01
C PHE A 189 -7.29 20.73 48.91
N ILE A 190 -8.37 20.03 48.51
CA ILE A 190 -9.61 19.92 49.27
C ILE A 190 -9.35 19.28 50.65
N SER A 191 -8.57 18.22 50.68
CA SER A 191 -8.18 17.54 51.93
C SER A 191 -7.43 18.46 52.90
N LYS A 192 -6.65 19.40 52.37
CA LYS A 192 -5.88 20.33 53.20
C LYS A 192 -6.73 21.50 53.76
N VAL A 193 -7.80 21.86 53.03
CA VAL A 193 -8.73 22.94 53.47
C VAL A 193 -9.78 22.43 54.48
N GLY A 194 -10.12 21.12 54.43
CA GLY A 194 -11.12 20.48 55.29
C GLY A 194 -10.62 19.89 56.60
N ALA A 195 -9.32 20.05 56.97
CA ALA A 195 -8.81 19.57 58.24
C ALA A 195 -9.20 20.56 59.36
N PRO A 196 -10.05 20.16 60.32
CA PRO A 196 -10.38 21.00 61.47
C PRO A 196 -9.11 21.20 62.33
N LYS A 197 -8.88 22.46 62.76
CA LYS A 197 -7.84 22.77 63.76
C LYS A 197 -8.19 22.25 65.10
#